data_484bb9fec63e24de11bc89533814f17f
#
_entry.id   484bb9fec63e24de11bc89533814f17f
#
_cell.length_a   1.000
_cell.length_b   1.000
_cell.length_c   1.000
_cell.angle_alpha   90.00
_cell.angle_beta   90.00
_cell.angle_gamma   90.00
#
_symmetry.space_group_name_H-M   'P 1'
#
loop_
_entity.id
_entity.type
_entity.pdbx_description
1 polymer ?
#
loop_
_entity_poly.entity_id
_entity_poly.type
_entity_poly.pdbx_seq_one_letter_code
_entity_poly.pdbx_strand_id
1 'polypeptide(L)'
;MLYLLKFTPRLFHKIWGGEHIKEWYRPASDSFENVGESWLISAVEKYPTEVANGPHAGDSLQDLLEVYMSELVGDRVYETFGNTFPLLVKFIDAADDLSIQVHPDDDYAWEHVGTMGKTEMWYVMDSEPEASLLLGWKHDTDEAHIREAIHEGDLQDHLHLFPVKRGDVALIEAKTVHAIKKGTVVAEIQENSDTTYRLYDYNRVGNDGKLRPLHLESALEVMDYTANGACRVEHHPAPKNGTTTEVVSLAKTPYFTTNRLSVATSVQRDFAALDSFVIYICTEGVLSVKALDCEGDVPSEVTLRKGEAVLIPACLNDIVLLPQSPSELLEVYVEY
;
A
#
# COMPACT_ATOMS: atom_id res chain seq x y z
N MET A 1 -10.66 14.87 20.53
CA MET A 1 -9.27 14.54 20.95
C MET A 1 -8.84 13.30 20.20
N LEU A 2 -7.70 13.36 19.53
CA LEU A 2 -7.16 12.25 18.77
C LEU A 2 -6.35 11.28 19.66
N TYR A 3 -6.22 10.06 19.19
CA TYR A 3 -5.55 8.93 19.86
C TYR A 3 -5.04 7.93 18.80
N LEU A 4 -4.44 6.82 19.19
CA LEU A 4 -4.00 5.78 18.29
C LEU A 4 -5.20 5.15 17.56
N LEU A 5 -5.33 5.38 16.26
CA LEU A 5 -6.49 5.01 15.46
C LEU A 5 -6.26 3.67 14.75
N LYS A 6 -7.02 2.65 15.11
CA LYS A 6 -7.16 1.41 14.33
C LYS A 6 -8.37 1.52 13.42
N PHE A 7 -8.29 0.92 12.24
CA PHE A 7 -9.40 0.91 11.29
C PHE A 7 -9.89 -0.53 11.04
N THR A 8 -11.15 -0.64 10.67
CA THR A 8 -11.71 -1.90 10.18
C THR A 8 -11.30 -2.07 8.72
N PRO A 9 -10.49 -3.08 8.37
CA PRO A 9 -10.07 -3.28 6.99
C PRO A 9 -11.25 -3.58 6.07
N ARG A 10 -11.21 -3.03 4.86
CA ARG A 10 -12.15 -3.40 3.80
C ARG A 10 -11.58 -4.53 2.97
N LEU A 11 -12.27 -5.66 2.94
CA LEU A 11 -11.85 -6.84 2.20
C LEU A 11 -12.54 -6.89 0.84
N PHE A 12 -11.77 -7.15 -0.21
CA PHE A 12 -12.27 -7.25 -1.57
C PHE A 12 -12.01 -8.64 -2.17
N HIS A 13 -13.11 -9.25 -2.63
CA HIS A 13 -13.02 -10.43 -3.46
C HIS A 13 -12.45 -10.07 -4.84
N LYS A 14 -11.46 -10.80 -5.28
CA LYS A 14 -10.87 -10.67 -6.63
C LYS A 14 -10.73 -12.05 -7.27
N ILE A 15 -10.89 -12.12 -8.60
CA ILE A 15 -10.75 -13.39 -9.33
C ILE A 15 -9.36 -14.03 -9.19
N TRP A 16 -8.35 -13.22 -8.85
CA TRP A 16 -6.98 -13.61 -8.62
C TRP A 16 -6.60 -13.65 -7.12
N GLY A 17 -7.58 -13.45 -6.23
CA GLY A 17 -7.33 -13.37 -4.80
C GLY A 17 -6.91 -14.68 -4.16
N GLY A 18 -6.15 -14.59 -3.06
CA GLY A 18 -5.60 -15.71 -2.31
C GLY A 18 -6.26 -15.97 -0.96
N GLU A 19 -5.62 -16.78 -0.15
CA GLU A 19 -6.11 -17.20 1.16
C GLU A 19 -5.30 -16.60 2.34
N HIS A 20 -4.11 -15.99 2.09
CA HIS A 20 -3.26 -15.44 3.16
C HIS A 20 -3.95 -14.31 3.91
N ILE A 21 -4.44 -13.30 3.17
CA ILE A 21 -5.19 -12.17 3.75
C ILE A 21 -6.44 -12.68 4.48
N LYS A 22 -7.16 -13.65 3.91
CA LYS A 22 -8.32 -14.26 4.51
C LYS A 22 -8.00 -14.88 5.87
N GLU A 23 -6.87 -15.56 5.98
CA GLU A 23 -6.42 -16.16 7.25
C GLU A 23 -6.13 -15.13 8.34
N TRP A 24 -5.57 -13.97 7.98
CA TRP A 24 -5.25 -12.93 8.96
C TRP A 24 -6.50 -12.32 9.62
N TYR A 25 -7.63 -12.29 8.90
CA TYR A 25 -8.85 -11.64 9.37
C TYR A 25 -9.98 -12.60 9.73
N ARG A 26 -9.70 -13.88 9.98
CA ARG A 26 -10.73 -14.81 10.46
C ARG A 26 -11.21 -14.42 11.87
N PRO A 27 -12.52 -14.54 12.17
CA PRO A 27 -13.58 -15.11 11.31
C PRO A 27 -14.25 -14.08 10.36
N ALA A 28 -13.90 -12.80 10.41
CA ALA A 28 -14.56 -11.75 9.62
C ALA A 28 -14.50 -12.02 8.09
N SER A 29 -13.47 -12.72 7.62
CA SER A 29 -13.26 -13.08 6.22
C SER A 29 -13.91 -14.39 5.78
N ASP A 30 -14.53 -15.15 6.67
CA ASP A 30 -15.05 -16.52 6.37
C ASP A 30 -16.14 -16.52 5.28
N SER A 31 -16.83 -15.39 5.07
CA SER A 31 -17.82 -15.23 4.01
C SER A 31 -17.21 -14.99 2.60
N PHE A 32 -15.90 -14.74 2.51
CA PHE A 32 -15.21 -14.49 1.24
C PHE A 32 -14.58 -15.78 0.71
N GLU A 33 -14.70 -16.02 -0.59
CA GLU A 33 -14.06 -17.16 -1.25
C GLU A 33 -12.57 -16.88 -1.53
N ASN A 34 -12.25 -15.70 -2.07
CA ASN A 34 -10.89 -15.27 -2.41
C ASN A 34 -10.71 -13.81 -2.03
N VAL A 35 -9.86 -13.51 -1.07
CA VAL A 35 -9.57 -12.13 -0.68
C VAL A 35 -8.31 -11.67 -1.41
N GLY A 36 -8.47 -10.88 -2.46
CA GLY A 36 -7.33 -10.36 -3.22
C GLY A 36 -6.77 -9.09 -2.64
N GLU A 37 -7.59 -8.23 -2.03
CA GLU A 37 -7.14 -6.99 -1.41
C GLU A 37 -7.76 -6.79 -0.03
N SER A 38 -6.98 -6.19 0.86
CA SER A 38 -7.42 -5.65 2.14
C SER A 38 -6.97 -4.20 2.26
N TRP A 39 -7.89 -3.26 2.22
CA TRP A 39 -7.59 -1.84 2.41
C TRP A 39 -7.59 -1.52 3.90
N LEU A 40 -6.42 -1.19 4.41
CA LEU A 40 -6.18 -0.97 5.84
C LEU A 40 -6.51 0.45 6.28
N ILE A 41 -6.04 1.43 5.48
CA ILE A 41 -6.22 2.87 5.68
C ILE A 41 -6.57 3.46 4.34
N SER A 42 -7.80 3.97 4.23
CA SER A 42 -8.35 4.51 2.99
C SER A 42 -9.28 5.68 3.25
N ALA A 43 -9.07 6.76 2.52
CA ALA A 43 -10.02 7.86 2.38
C ALA A 43 -10.60 7.95 0.96
N VAL A 44 -10.44 6.91 0.13
CA VAL A 44 -11.08 6.84 -1.18
C VAL A 44 -12.59 6.91 -1.02
N GLU A 45 -13.24 7.87 -1.68
CA GLU A 45 -14.64 8.26 -1.48
C GLU A 45 -15.62 7.09 -1.43
N LYS A 46 -15.48 6.12 -2.34
CA LYS A 46 -16.36 4.93 -2.40
C LYS A 46 -16.06 3.90 -1.32
N TYR A 47 -14.85 3.90 -0.77
CA TYR A 47 -14.34 2.83 0.08
C TYR A 47 -13.51 3.37 1.26
N PRO A 48 -14.01 4.35 2.02
CA PRO A 48 -13.30 4.83 3.20
C PRO A 48 -13.25 3.72 4.25
N THR A 49 -12.16 3.65 5.01
CA THR A 49 -12.10 2.80 6.19
C THR A 49 -12.64 3.54 7.41
N GLU A 50 -13.28 2.80 8.31
CA GLU A 50 -13.89 3.30 9.53
C GLU A 50 -13.04 2.97 10.74
N VAL A 51 -12.95 3.89 11.70
CA VAL A 51 -12.23 3.68 12.96
C VAL A 51 -12.84 2.49 13.72
N ALA A 52 -12.00 1.61 14.21
CA ALA A 52 -12.41 0.37 14.90
C ALA A 52 -12.36 0.48 16.43
N ASN A 53 -11.77 1.55 17.00
CA ASN A 53 -11.53 1.66 18.44
C ASN A 53 -11.88 3.05 18.99
N GLY A 54 -12.06 3.13 20.31
CA GLY A 54 -12.24 4.39 21.04
C GLY A 54 -13.48 5.20 20.69
N PRO A 55 -13.53 6.47 21.09
CA PRO A 55 -14.71 7.32 20.92
C PRO A 55 -15.12 7.59 19.46
N HIS A 56 -14.18 7.48 18.50
CA HIS A 56 -14.44 7.68 17.07
C HIS A 56 -14.78 6.37 16.34
N ALA A 57 -15.06 5.28 17.05
CA ALA A 57 -15.44 4.02 16.41
C ALA A 57 -16.67 4.20 15.51
N GLY A 58 -16.52 3.88 14.22
CA GLY A 58 -17.54 4.05 13.19
C GLY A 58 -17.40 5.33 12.36
N ASP A 59 -16.62 6.33 12.80
CA ASP A 59 -16.31 7.51 11.98
C ASP A 59 -15.35 7.09 10.85
N SER A 60 -15.50 7.66 9.67
CA SER A 60 -14.56 7.41 8.57
C SER A 60 -13.27 8.23 8.74
N LEU A 61 -12.17 7.78 8.09
CA LEU A 61 -10.93 8.56 8.05
C LEU A 61 -11.17 9.96 7.46
N GLN A 62 -12.06 10.08 6.48
CA GLN A 62 -12.42 11.35 5.87
C GLN A 62 -13.13 12.28 6.86
N ASP A 63 -14.09 11.76 7.66
CA ASP A 63 -14.78 12.56 8.70
C ASP A 63 -13.78 13.10 9.74
N LEU A 64 -12.81 12.28 10.14
CA LEU A 64 -11.76 12.70 11.06
C LEU A 64 -10.88 13.80 10.46
N LEU A 65 -10.51 13.70 9.19
CA LEU A 65 -9.70 14.71 8.51
C LEU A 65 -10.43 16.05 8.43
N GLU A 66 -11.71 16.04 8.12
CA GLU A 66 -12.54 17.26 8.07
C GLU A 66 -12.69 17.96 9.44
N VAL A 67 -12.70 17.17 10.53
CA VAL A 67 -12.83 17.71 11.89
C VAL A 67 -11.50 18.15 12.47
N TYR A 68 -10.45 17.35 12.31
CA TYR A 68 -9.17 17.54 13.01
C TYR A 68 -8.07 18.16 12.16
N MET A 69 -8.25 18.20 10.82
CA MET A 69 -7.37 18.91 9.91
C MET A 69 -5.87 18.59 10.18
N SER A 70 -5.08 19.62 10.46
CA SER A 70 -3.64 19.49 10.71
C SER A 70 -3.29 18.76 12.02
N GLU A 71 -4.20 18.71 13.00
CA GLU A 71 -3.97 17.87 14.19
C GLU A 71 -3.87 16.38 13.83
N LEU A 72 -4.59 15.97 12.77
CA LEU A 72 -4.54 14.59 12.28
C LEU A 72 -3.33 14.34 11.40
N VAL A 73 -3.05 15.22 10.43
CA VAL A 73 -2.09 14.91 9.35
C VAL A 73 -0.80 15.73 9.39
N GLY A 74 -0.70 16.79 10.19
CA GLY A 74 0.41 17.76 10.21
C GLY A 74 0.07 19.02 9.39
N ASP A 75 0.68 20.16 9.75
CA ASP A 75 0.39 21.45 9.13
C ASP A 75 0.78 21.45 7.65
N ARG A 76 1.99 21.00 7.30
CA ARG A 76 2.48 20.95 5.91
C ARG A 76 1.69 20.00 5.05
N VAL A 77 1.34 18.83 5.59
CA VAL A 77 0.51 17.85 4.86
C VAL A 77 -0.87 18.46 4.59
N TYR A 78 -1.47 19.10 5.57
CA TYR A 78 -2.78 19.75 5.40
C TYR A 78 -2.72 20.93 4.44
N GLU A 79 -1.66 21.76 4.48
CA GLU A 79 -1.45 22.85 3.53
C GLU A 79 -1.34 22.35 2.08
N THR A 80 -0.75 21.16 1.89
CA THR A 80 -0.53 20.58 0.56
C THR A 80 -1.78 19.89 0.01
N PHE A 81 -2.47 19.06 0.84
CA PHE A 81 -3.54 18.18 0.38
C PHE A 81 -4.94 18.62 0.83
N GLY A 82 -5.03 19.61 1.75
CA GLY A 82 -6.31 20.05 2.28
C GLY A 82 -7.09 18.91 2.93
N ASN A 83 -8.35 18.77 2.55
CA ASN A 83 -9.24 17.72 3.03
C ASN A 83 -9.09 16.38 2.26
N THR A 84 -7.94 16.14 1.63
CA THR A 84 -7.64 14.86 0.99
C THR A 84 -6.57 14.13 1.80
N PHE A 85 -6.89 12.97 2.37
CA PHE A 85 -5.86 12.14 2.99
C PHE A 85 -4.93 11.59 1.90
N PRO A 86 -3.61 11.78 2.00
CA PRO A 86 -2.73 11.61 0.84
C PRO A 86 -2.46 10.16 0.42
N LEU A 87 -2.71 9.18 1.29
CA LEU A 87 -2.28 7.80 1.08
C LEU A 87 -3.44 6.80 1.10
N LEU A 88 -3.27 5.72 0.36
CA LEU A 88 -3.99 4.47 0.49
C LEU A 88 -3.00 3.36 0.84
N VAL A 89 -3.29 2.63 1.91
CA VAL A 89 -2.48 1.49 2.38
C VAL A 89 -3.30 0.22 2.30
N LYS A 90 -2.76 -0.81 1.65
CA LYS A 90 -3.45 -2.08 1.48
C LYS A 90 -2.51 -3.27 1.40
N PHE A 91 -3.06 -4.46 1.58
CA PHE A 91 -2.42 -5.72 1.22
C PHE A 91 -3.01 -6.27 -0.07
N ILE A 92 -2.17 -6.91 -0.87
CA ILE A 92 -2.55 -7.66 -2.07
C ILE A 92 -2.05 -9.09 -1.92
N ASP A 93 -2.93 -10.05 -2.18
CA ASP A 93 -2.64 -11.50 -2.14
C ASP A 93 -2.96 -12.10 -3.52
N ALA A 94 -1.93 -12.34 -4.31
CA ALA A 94 -2.01 -12.77 -5.69
C ALA A 94 -1.89 -14.29 -5.81
N ALA A 95 -3.00 -15.04 -5.76
CA ALA A 95 -3.02 -16.46 -6.10
C ALA A 95 -3.02 -16.73 -7.61
N ASP A 96 -3.30 -15.71 -8.43
CA ASP A 96 -3.13 -15.71 -9.89
C ASP A 96 -2.57 -14.35 -10.34
N ASP A 97 -2.12 -14.24 -11.58
CA ASP A 97 -1.54 -13.03 -12.13
C ASP A 97 -2.52 -11.85 -12.10
N LEU A 98 -2.09 -10.70 -11.62
CA LEU A 98 -2.84 -9.46 -11.81
C LEU A 98 -2.73 -8.98 -13.26
N SER A 99 -3.68 -8.16 -13.70
CA SER A 99 -3.61 -7.54 -15.03
C SER A 99 -2.34 -6.72 -15.20
N ILE A 100 -1.80 -6.69 -16.42
CA ILE A 100 -0.79 -5.69 -16.80
C ILE A 100 -1.49 -4.35 -16.88
N GLN A 101 -0.98 -3.34 -16.16
CA GLN A 101 -1.65 -2.07 -15.92
C GLN A 101 -0.67 -0.92 -15.84
N VAL A 102 -1.21 0.29 -15.92
CA VAL A 102 -0.48 1.55 -15.72
C VAL A 102 -1.37 2.53 -14.95
N HIS A 103 -0.74 3.43 -14.22
CA HIS A 103 -1.40 4.49 -13.46
C HIS A 103 -1.01 5.87 -13.99
N PRO A 104 -1.93 6.84 -14.00
CA PRO A 104 -1.62 8.21 -14.38
C PRO A 104 -0.78 8.91 -13.31
N ASP A 105 -0.06 9.96 -13.70
CA ASP A 105 0.50 10.96 -12.78
C ASP A 105 -0.58 11.94 -12.29
N ASP A 106 -0.21 12.83 -11.37
CA ASP A 106 -1.12 13.81 -10.78
C ASP A 106 -1.76 14.72 -11.83
N ASP A 107 -0.95 15.24 -12.76
CA ASP A 107 -1.44 16.18 -13.78
C ASP A 107 -2.56 15.58 -14.62
N TYR A 108 -2.34 14.36 -15.13
CA TYR A 108 -3.34 13.65 -15.92
C TYR A 108 -4.55 13.24 -15.05
N ALA A 109 -4.30 12.74 -13.84
CA ALA A 109 -5.38 12.26 -12.98
C ALA A 109 -6.32 13.40 -12.54
N TRP A 110 -5.78 14.55 -12.18
CA TRP A 110 -6.61 15.72 -11.82
C TRP A 110 -7.41 16.24 -13.01
N GLU A 111 -6.82 16.30 -14.20
CA GLU A 111 -7.52 16.79 -15.40
C GLU A 111 -8.63 15.86 -15.87
N HIS A 112 -8.43 14.53 -15.83
CA HIS A 112 -9.30 13.56 -16.48
C HIS A 112 -10.19 12.77 -15.52
N VAL A 113 -9.78 12.62 -14.26
CA VAL A 113 -10.48 11.78 -13.27
C VAL A 113 -10.91 12.56 -12.04
N GLY A 114 -10.23 13.68 -11.71
CA GLY A 114 -10.47 14.48 -10.53
C GLY A 114 -9.93 13.85 -9.24
N THR A 115 -8.85 13.06 -9.34
CA THR A 115 -8.16 12.40 -8.23
C THR A 115 -6.66 12.65 -8.30
N MET A 116 -5.93 12.18 -7.29
CA MET A 116 -4.47 12.10 -7.32
C MET A 116 -4.01 11.09 -8.36
N GLY A 117 -2.75 11.21 -8.79
CA GLY A 117 -2.01 10.19 -9.50
C GLY A 117 -1.82 8.93 -8.67
N LYS A 118 -0.97 8.00 -9.13
CA LYS A 118 -0.76 6.77 -8.39
C LYS A 118 0.68 6.29 -8.53
N THR A 119 1.57 6.92 -7.76
CA THR A 119 2.88 6.37 -7.43
C THR A 119 2.72 5.42 -6.26
N GLU A 120 3.33 4.24 -6.32
CA GLU A 120 3.16 3.19 -5.34
C GLU A 120 4.47 2.47 -5.01
N MET A 121 4.52 1.88 -3.83
CA MET A 121 5.60 1.02 -3.38
C MET A 121 5.02 -0.32 -2.94
N TRP A 122 5.68 -1.42 -3.34
CA TRP A 122 5.37 -2.76 -2.87
C TRP A 122 6.48 -3.28 -1.96
N TYR A 123 6.10 -3.75 -0.78
CA TYR A 123 6.94 -4.56 0.10
C TYR A 123 6.46 -6.01 0.05
N VAL A 124 7.31 -6.92 -0.40
CA VAL A 124 6.95 -8.35 -0.50
C VAL A 124 6.92 -8.97 0.89
N MET A 125 5.72 -9.30 1.36
CA MET A 125 5.49 -9.91 2.68
C MET A 125 5.63 -11.42 2.67
N ASP A 126 5.26 -12.05 1.54
CA ASP A 126 5.40 -13.50 1.32
C ASP A 126 5.49 -13.78 -0.17
N SER A 127 6.09 -14.92 -0.52
CA SER A 127 6.28 -15.31 -1.92
C SER A 127 6.42 -16.82 -2.08
N GLU A 128 5.76 -17.36 -3.09
CA GLU A 128 6.02 -18.70 -3.59
C GLU A 128 7.36 -18.74 -4.36
N PRO A 129 7.93 -19.93 -4.63
CA PRO A 129 9.24 -20.03 -5.29
C PRO A 129 9.33 -19.37 -6.67
N GLU A 130 8.22 -19.29 -7.41
CA GLU A 130 8.15 -18.68 -8.75
C GLU A 130 7.55 -17.29 -8.77
N ALA A 131 7.31 -16.70 -7.60
CA ALA A 131 6.78 -15.36 -7.46
C ALA A 131 7.65 -14.33 -8.17
N SER A 132 7.03 -13.39 -8.85
CA SER A 132 7.74 -12.36 -9.61
C SER A 132 6.88 -11.12 -9.82
N LEU A 133 7.53 -10.04 -10.26
CA LEU A 133 6.90 -8.80 -10.66
C LEU A 133 7.26 -8.51 -12.13
N LEU A 134 6.33 -7.90 -12.87
CA LEU A 134 6.60 -7.29 -14.16
C LEU A 134 6.72 -5.78 -13.95
N LEU A 135 7.85 -5.17 -14.33
CA LEU A 135 8.09 -3.74 -14.12
C LEU A 135 8.82 -3.12 -15.30
N GLY A 136 8.14 -2.22 -16.03
CA GLY A 136 8.71 -1.43 -17.11
C GLY A 136 9.13 -2.21 -18.35
N TRP A 137 9.37 -1.48 -19.43
CA TRP A 137 9.71 -2.04 -20.73
C TRP A 137 11.16 -2.52 -20.79
N LYS A 138 11.41 -3.65 -21.46
CA LYS A 138 12.78 -4.14 -21.75
C LYS A 138 13.50 -3.27 -22.78
N HIS A 139 12.75 -2.67 -23.69
CA HIS A 139 13.23 -1.80 -24.77
C HIS A 139 12.25 -0.66 -24.98
N ASP A 140 12.73 0.47 -25.50
CA ASP A 140 11.82 1.53 -25.94
C ASP A 140 10.79 0.94 -26.91
N THR A 141 9.57 1.39 -26.78
CA THR A 141 8.43 0.87 -27.54
C THR A 141 7.57 2.02 -28.07
N ASP A 142 6.50 1.69 -28.77
CA ASP A 142 5.50 2.63 -29.26
C ASP A 142 4.11 2.02 -29.22
N GLU A 143 3.10 2.84 -29.47
CA GLU A 143 1.72 2.43 -29.46
C GLU A 143 1.44 1.27 -30.42
N ALA A 144 2.03 1.26 -31.61
CA ALA A 144 1.80 0.24 -32.64
C ALA A 144 2.29 -1.14 -32.16
N HIS A 145 3.52 -1.19 -31.59
CA HIS A 145 4.07 -2.43 -31.04
C HIS A 145 3.28 -2.92 -29.85
N ILE A 146 2.81 -2.03 -28.96
CA ILE A 146 1.99 -2.44 -27.79
C ILE A 146 0.66 -3.04 -28.26
N ARG A 147 -0.02 -2.43 -29.21
CA ARG A 147 -1.27 -2.96 -29.76
C ARG A 147 -1.04 -4.33 -30.43
N GLU A 148 0.06 -4.52 -31.15
CA GLU A 148 0.45 -5.80 -31.72
C GLU A 148 0.68 -6.85 -30.63
N ALA A 149 1.52 -6.54 -29.61
CA ALA A 149 1.81 -7.45 -28.49
C ALA A 149 0.55 -7.87 -27.70
N ILE A 150 -0.41 -6.94 -27.51
CA ILE A 150 -1.70 -7.27 -26.91
C ILE A 150 -2.50 -8.23 -27.82
N HIS A 151 -2.50 -8.00 -29.13
CA HIS A 151 -3.19 -8.85 -30.09
C HIS A 151 -2.61 -10.26 -30.15
N GLU A 152 -1.27 -10.37 -30.16
CA GLU A 152 -0.56 -11.65 -30.15
C GLU A 152 -0.62 -12.35 -28.78
N GLY A 153 -0.90 -11.59 -27.68
CA GLY A 153 -1.01 -12.11 -26.32
C GLY A 153 0.31 -12.31 -25.61
N ASP A 154 1.37 -11.66 -26.07
CA ASP A 154 2.74 -11.78 -25.56
C ASP A 154 3.25 -10.50 -24.86
N LEU A 155 2.38 -9.53 -24.55
CA LEU A 155 2.74 -8.26 -23.92
C LEU A 155 3.66 -8.43 -22.71
N GLN A 156 3.47 -9.47 -21.91
CA GLN A 156 4.30 -9.75 -20.74
C GLN A 156 5.77 -10.00 -21.11
N ASP A 157 6.05 -10.52 -22.33
CA ASP A 157 7.41 -10.84 -22.77
C ASP A 157 8.22 -9.59 -23.11
N HIS A 158 7.56 -8.43 -23.26
CA HIS A 158 8.18 -7.12 -23.49
C HIS A 158 8.53 -6.38 -22.19
N LEU A 159 8.10 -6.88 -21.02
CA LEU A 159 8.36 -6.29 -19.71
C LEU A 159 9.50 -7.03 -18.97
N HIS A 160 10.22 -6.28 -18.12
CA HIS A 160 11.19 -6.90 -17.22
C HIS A 160 10.48 -7.77 -16.19
N LEU A 161 10.94 -9.02 -16.06
CA LEU A 161 10.49 -9.96 -15.02
C LEU A 161 11.52 -9.99 -13.90
N PHE A 162 11.07 -9.65 -12.69
CA PHE A 162 11.88 -9.67 -11.47
C PHE A 162 11.38 -10.78 -10.54
N PRO A 163 12.12 -11.91 -10.39
CA PRO A 163 11.83 -12.87 -9.33
C PRO A 163 11.92 -12.18 -7.97
N VAL A 164 10.97 -12.45 -7.09
CA VAL A 164 10.89 -11.79 -5.78
C VAL A 164 10.78 -12.77 -4.63
N LYS A 165 11.16 -12.31 -3.46
CA LYS A 165 11.05 -13.01 -2.20
C LYS A 165 10.72 -12.04 -1.08
N ARG A 166 10.29 -12.55 0.06
CA ARG A 166 10.02 -11.73 1.26
C ARG A 166 11.18 -10.76 1.54
N GLY A 167 10.83 -9.50 1.81
CA GLY A 167 11.75 -8.41 2.07
C GLY A 167 12.22 -7.66 0.83
N ASP A 168 11.77 -8.05 -0.36
CA ASP A 168 12.01 -7.29 -1.57
C ASP A 168 11.06 -6.09 -1.64
N VAL A 169 11.57 -5.01 -2.22
CA VAL A 169 10.87 -3.72 -2.38
C VAL A 169 10.93 -3.31 -3.84
N ALA A 170 9.78 -2.92 -4.38
CA ALA A 170 9.68 -2.28 -5.68
C ALA A 170 9.01 -0.91 -5.54
N LEU A 171 9.62 0.13 -6.09
CA LEU A 171 9.00 1.44 -6.27
C LEU A 171 8.48 1.53 -7.70
N ILE A 172 7.20 1.85 -7.85
CA ILE A 172 6.52 2.00 -9.12
C ILE A 172 6.08 3.46 -9.25
N GLU A 173 6.84 4.22 -10.00
CA GLU A 173 6.45 5.58 -10.35
C GLU A 173 5.25 5.56 -11.29
N ALA A 174 4.37 6.55 -11.18
CA ALA A 174 3.27 6.73 -12.12
C ALA A 174 3.76 6.63 -13.57
N LYS A 175 2.92 6.19 -14.50
CA LYS A 175 3.22 5.92 -15.92
C LYS A 175 4.04 4.66 -16.19
N THR A 176 4.54 3.96 -15.17
CA THR A 176 5.24 2.70 -15.34
C THR A 176 4.27 1.56 -15.59
N VAL A 177 4.44 0.80 -16.65
CA VAL A 177 3.66 -0.42 -16.92
C VAL A 177 4.16 -1.54 -16.04
N HIS A 178 3.24 -2.20 -15.31
CA HIS A 178 3.60 -3.18 -14.28
C HIS A 178 2.52 -4.24 -14.05
N ALA A 179 2.91 -5.31 -13.35
CA ALA A 179 1.97 -6.30 -12.81
C ALA A 179 2.59 -7.10 -11.66
N ILE A 180 1.76 -7.53 -10.71
CA ILE A 180 2.10 -8.55 -9.72
C ILE A 180 1.77 -9.92 -10.31
N LYS A 181 2.72 -10.84 -10.30
CA LYS A 181 2.50 -12.23 -10.72
C LYS A 181 2.04 -13.09 -9.55
N LYS A 182 1.40 -14.21 -9.87
CA LYS A 182 0.91 -15.18 -8.89
C LYS A 182 1.96 -15.59 -7.86
N GLY A 183 1.49 -15.97 -6.67
CA GLY A 183 2.33 -16.43 -5.58
C GLY A 183 3.02 -15.29 -4.82
N THR A 184 2.57 -14.04 -4.98
CA THR A 184 3.16 -12.86 -4.34
C THR A 184 2.16 -12.23 -3.39
N VAL A 185 2.57 -11.98 -2.14
CA VAL A 185 1.80 -11.20 -1.16
C VAL A 185 2.56 -9.91 -0.86
N VAL A 186 1.93 -8.76 -1.05
CA VAL A 186 2.58 -7.46 -0.83
C VAL A 186 1.79 -6.56 0.11
N ALA A 187 2.52 -5.72 0.84
CA ALA A 187 1.99 -4.48 1.40
C ALA A 187 2.21 -3.39 0.34
N GLU A 188 1.15 -2.71 -0.06
CA GLU A 188 1.18 -1.62 -1.02
C GLU A 188 0.90 -0.30 -0.29
N ILE A 189 1.83 0.64 -0.44
CA ILE A 189 1.71 2.02 0.00
C ILE A 189 1.67 2.87 -1.27
N GLN A 190 0.62 3.68 -1.41
CA GLN A 190 0.38 4.46 -2.62
C GLN A 190 -0.28 5.80 -2.33
N GLU A 191 -0.25 6.69 -3.31
CA GLU A 191 -1.11 7.87 -3.31
C GLU A 191 -2.59 7.48 -3.23
N ASN A 192 -3.45 8.37 -2.69
CA ASN A 192 -4.88 8.11 -2.47
C ASN A 192 -5.68 8.09 -3.78
N SER A 193 -5.48 7.05 -4.56
CA SER A 193 -6.12 6.83 -5.85
C SER A 193 -6.49 5.35 -6.04
N ASP A 194 -7.65 5.07 -6.64
CA ASP A 194 -8.04 3.75 -7.12
C ASP A 194 -8.03 3.63 -8.66
N THR A 195 -7.45 4.65 -9.33
CA THR A 195 -7.40 4.72 -10.79
C THR A 195 -6.39 3.72 -11.36
N THR A 196 -6.89 2.81 -12.18
CA THR A 196 -6.08 1.78 -12.83
C THR A 196 -6.49 1.62 -14.29
N TYR A 197 -5.54 1.82 -15.21
CA TYR A 197 -5.73 1.57 -16.62
C TYR A 197 -5.15 0.22 -17.01
N ARG A 198 -6.06 -0.74 -17.28
CA ARG A 198 -5.70 -2.12 -17.61
C ARG A 198 -5.38 -2.23 -19.08
N LEU A 199 -4.13 -2.65 -19.38
CA LEU A 199 -3.67 -2.91 -20.74
C LEU A 199 -4.04 -4.32 -21.21
N TYR A 200 -3.77 -5.32 -20.37
CA TYR A 200 -3.91 -6.72 -20.71
C TYR A 200 -4.32 -7.54 -19.49
N ASP A 201 -5.22 -8.50 -19.67
CA ASP A 201 -5.74 -9.34 -18.58
C ASP A 201 -5.80 -10.83 -18.96
N TYR A 202 -4.89 -11.28 -19.81
CA TYR A 202 -4.74 -12.70 -20.20
C TYR A 202 -6.02 -13.31 -20.78
N ASN A 203 -6.90 -12.48 -21.34
CA ASN A 203 -8.23 -12.88 -21.83
C ASN A 203 -9.09 -13.60 -20.78
N ARG A 204 -8.91 -13.28 -19.50
CA ARG A 204 -9.68 -13.89 -18.41
C ARG A 204 -11.12 -13.43 -18.39
N VAL A 205 -11.99 -14.40 -18.12
CA VAL A 205 -13.41 -14.18 -17.92
C VAL A 205 -13.66 -13.86 -16.45
N GLY A 206 -14.36 -12.76 -16.19
CA GLY A 206 -14.78 -12.39 -14.85
C GLY A 206 -15.93 -13.26 -14.32
N ASN A 207 -16.34 -13.04 -13.09
CA ASN A 207 -17.43 -13.78 -12.43
C ASN A 207 -18.79 -13.62 -13.15
N ASP A 208 -18.93 -12.59 -13.96
CA ASP A 208 -20.11 -12.33 -14.78
C ASP A 208 -20.12 -13.08 -16.14
N GLY A 209 -19.11 -13.91 -16.39
CA GLY A 209 -18.95 -14.66 -17.63
C GLY A 209 -18.46 -13.84 -18.83
N LYS A 210 -18.02 -12.58 -18.61
CA LYS A 210 -17.49 -11.68 -19.64
C LYS A 210 -16.01 -11.41 -19.44
N LEU A 211 -15.31 -11.03 -20.51
CA LEU A 211 -13.96 -10.52 -20.42
C LEU A 211 -13.96 -9.23 -19.56
N ARG A 212 -12.94 -9.07 -18.72
CA ARG A 212 -12.77 -7.83 -17.97
C ARG A 212 -12.47 -6.67 -18.92
N PRO A 213 -13.09 -5.48 -18.70
CA PRO A 213 -12.82 -4.33 -19.53
C PRO A 213 -11.35 -3.93 -19.53
N LEU A 214 -10.79 -3.67 -20.69
CA LEU A 214 -9.49 -3.02 -20.85
C LEU A 214 -9.70 -1.51 -20.98
N HIS A 215 -8.70 -0.73 -20.57
CA HIS A 215 -8.67 0.73 -20.64
C HIS A 215 -7.53 1.16 -21.59
N LEU A 216 -7.48 0.52 -22.76
CA LEU A 216 -6.32 0.61 -23.65
C LEU A 216 -5.98 2.03 -24.06
N GLU A 217 -6.97 2.81 -24.49
CA GLU A 217 -6.72 4.18 -24.96
C GLU A 217 -6.16 5.07 -23.84
N SER A 218 -6.79 5.06 -22.64
CA SER A 218 -6.28 5.81 -21.50
C SER A 218 -4.90 5.31 -21.04
N ALA A 219 -4.65 4.02 -21.12
CA ALA A 219 -3.35 3.44 -20.78
C ALA A 219 -2.25 3.93 -21.74
N LEU A 220 -2.54 3.95 -23.06
CA LEU A 220 -1.62 4.45 -24.08
C LEU A 220 -1.35 5.96 -23.95
N GLU A 221 -2.31 6.73 -23.49
CA GLU A 221 -2.12 8.17 -23.25
C GLU A 221 -1.18 8.47 -22.07
N VAL A 222 -1.20 7.64 -21.02
CA VAL A 222 -0.48 7.96 -19.77
C VAL A 222 0.87 7.27 -19.65
N MET A 223 1.09 6.12 -20.30
CA MET A 223 2.29 5.32 -20.07
C MET A 223 3.57 6.00 -20.59
N ASP A 224 4.68 5.71 -19.90
CA ASP A 224 6.02 5.96 -20.43
C ASP A 224 6.40 4.84 -21.41
N TYR A 225 6.82 5.21 -22.62
CA TYR A 225 7.22 4.29 -23.68
C TYR A 225 8.70 3.96 -23.67
N THR A 226 9.46 4.59 -22.79
CA THR A 226 10.91 4.40 -22.73
C THR A 226 11.29 3.19 -21.86
N ALA A 227 12.35 2.49 -22.25
CA ALA A 227 12.95 1.47 -21.42
C ALA A 227 13.56 2.12 -20.18
N ASN A 228 12.80 2.15 -19.10
CA ASN A 228 13.20 2.81 -17.88
C ASN A 228 14.13 1.90 -17.07
N GLY A 229 15.44 2.18 -17.10
CA GLY A 229 16.42 1.47 -16.27
C GLY A 229 16.29 1.73 -14.76
N ALA A 230 15.35 2.60 -14.35
CA ALA A 230 15.06 2.87 -12.93
C ALA A 230 14.16 1.79 -12.27
N CYS A 231 13.45 0.99 -13.08
CA CYS A 231 12.65 -0.12 -12.55
C CYS A 231 13.58 -1.18 -11.95
N ARG A 232 13.51 -1.34 -10.64
CA ARG A 232 14.33 -2.33 -9.92
C ARG A 232 13.61 -2.85 -8.69
N VAL A 233 14.00 -4.06 -8.29
CA VAL A 233 13.61 -4.66 -7.02
C VAL A 233 14.83 -4.65 -6.11
N GLU A 234 14.71 -4.01 -4.95
CA GLU A 234 15.76 -3.97 -3.93
C GLU A 234 15.48 -4.99 -2.84
N HIS A 235 16.50 -5.75 -2.43
CA HIS A 235 16.36 -6.73 -1.36
C HIS A 235 16.81 -6.17 -0.02
N HIS A 236 15.91 -6.14 0.94
CA HIS A 236 16.17 -5.71 2.32
C HIS A 236 15.95 -6.89 3.29
N PRO A 237 16.94 -7.77 3.49
CA PRO A 237 16.77 -8.94 4.33
C PRO A 237 16.48 -8.57 5.78
N ALA A 238 15.56 -9.28 6.42
CA ALA A 238 15.35 -9.15 7.86
C ALA A 238 16.63 -9.52 8.64
N PRO A 239 16.87 -8.95 9.84
CA PRO A 239 18.01 -9.30 10.67
C PRO A 239 18.07 -10.80 10.95
N LYS A 240 19.21 -11.43 10.69
CA LYS A 240 19.39 -12.91 10.79
C LYS A 240 19.03 -13.52 12.13
N ASN A 241 19.05 -12.75 13.21
CA ASN A 241 18.91 -13.29 14.57
C ASN A 241 17.64 -12.84 15.29
N GLY A 242 16.78 -12.00 14.71
CA GLY A 242 15.54 -11.51 15.34
C GLY A 242 15.75 -10.80 16.71
N THR A 243 16.99 -10.45 17.05
CA THR A 243 17.38 -9.89 18.37
C THR A 243 17.77 -8.42 18.29
N THR A 244 17.87 -7.86 17.09
CA THR A 244 18.34 -6.49 16.88
C THR A 244 17.17 -5.60 16.52
N THR A 245 17.05 -4.46 17.18
CA THR A 245 16.17 -3.38 16.73
C THR A 245 16.91 -2.58 15.66
N GLU A 246 16.32 -2.48 14.49
CA GLU A 246 16.91 -1.84 13.31
C GLU A 246 15.86 -1.04 12.54
N VAL A 247 16.25 0.10 12.00
CA VAL A 247 15.45 0.90 11.06
C VAL A 247 16.19 0.94 9.72
N VAL A 248 15.50 0.55 8.66
CA VAL A 248 16.03 0.55 7.29
C VAL A 248 15.11 1.36 6.41
N SER A 249 15.64 2.38 5.72
CA SER A 249 14.88 3.12 4.72
C SER A 249 14.62 2.24 3.50
N LEU A 250 13.37 2.15 3.08
CA LEU A 250 12.93 1.37 1.92
C LEU A 250 12.63 2.24 0.72
N ALA A 251 11.92 3.35 0.92
CA ALA A 251 11.56 4.29 -0.12
C ALA A 251 11.46 5.71 0.44
N LYS A 252 11.85 6.69 -0.35
CA LYS A 252 11.61 8.11 -0.12
C LYS A 252 11.19 8.73 -1.44
N THR A 253 9.95 9.21 -1.49
CA THR A 253 9.32 9.83 -2.65
C THR A 253 8.78 11.21 -2.27
N PRO A 254 8.31 12.02 -3.20
CA PRO A 254 7.59 13.25 -2.86
C PRO A 254 6.26 13.00 -2.12
N TYR A 255 5.72 11.79 -2.18
CA TYR A 255 4.39 11.45 -1.66
C TYR A 255 4.44 10.73 -0.32
N PHE A 256 5.47 9.92 -0.09
CA PHE A 256 5.64 9.16 1.15
C PHE A 256 7.08 8.74 1.38
N THR A 257 7.43 8.58 2.64
CA THR A 257 8.63 7.90 3.12
C THR A 257 8.20 6.60 3.80
N THR A 258 8.90 5.50 3.50
CA THR A 258 8.65 4.20 4.12
C THR A 258 9.95 3.63 4.67
N ASN A 259 9.93 3.26 5.95
CA ASN A 259 11.00 2.54 6.63
C ASN A 259 10.51 1.15 7.05
N ARG A 260 11.42 0.18 7.10
CA ARG A 260 11.19 -1.09 7.80
C ARG A 260 11.84 -1.02 9.17
N LEU A 261 11.06 -1.34 10.20
CA LEU A 261 11.51 -1.48 11.57
C LEU A 261 11.51 -2.94 11.97
N SER A 262 12.66 -3.47 12.37
CA SER A 262 12.74 -4.74 13.10
C SER A 262 12.78 -4.43 14.58
N VAL A 263 11.82 -4.93 15.36
CA VAL A 263 11.64 -4.58 16.78
C VAL A 263 11.75 -5.84 17.64
N ALA A 264 12.91 -6.01 18.25
CA ALA A 264 13.19 -7.13 19.16
C ALA A 264 13.07 -6.74 20.65
N THR A 265 13.27 -5.47 20.97
CA THR A 265 13.19 -4.90 22.31
C THR A 265 12.37 -3.61 22.28
N SER A 266 11.94 -3.12 23.44
CA SER A 266 11.23 -1.83 23.52
C SER A 266 12.04 -0.71 22.86
N VAL A 267 11.35 0.09 22.05
CA VAL A 267 11.90 1.23 21.32
C VAL A 267 11.01 2.45 21.51
N GLN A 268 11.61 3.58 21.84
CA GLN A 268 10.94 4.88 21.83
C GLN A 268 11.20 5.57 20.49
N ARG A 269 10.14 6.16 19.93
CA ARG A 269 10.14 6.96 18.71
C ARG A 269 9.64 8.35 19.05
N ASP A 270 10.39 9.36 18.66
CA ASP A 270 10.05 10.78 18.82
C ASP A 270 9.77 11.37 17.43
N PHE A 271 8.56 11.87 17.24
CA PHE A 271 8.08 12.45 15.99
C PHE A 271 7.87 13.98 16.07
N ALA A 272 8.30 14.64 17.16
CA ALA A 272 8.11 16.08 17.38
C ALA A 272 8.65 16.96 16.23
N ALA A 273 9.62 16.50 15.44
CA ALA A 273 10.17 17.22 14.30
C ALA A 273 9.54 16.82 12.96
N LEU A 274 8.63 15.83 12.93
CA LEU A 274 8.15 15.25 11.69
C LEU A 274 7.01 16.03 11.02
N ASP A 275 6.19 16.76 11.74
CA ASP A 275 5.01 17.47 11.22
C ASP A 275 4.18 16.63 10.22
N SER A 276 3.89 15.40 10.59
CA SER A 276 3.12 14.44 9.79
C SER A 276 2.50 13.37 10.68
N PHE A 277 1.42 12.76 10.20
CA PHE A 277 0.95 11.49 10.75
C PHE A 277 1.98 10.38 10.50
N VAL A 278 1.90 9.29 11.29
CA VAL A 278 2.67 8.07 11.06
C VAL A 278 1.73 6.87 10.98
N ILE A 279 1.96 6.00 10.00
CA ILE A 279 1.26 4.72 9.91
C ILE A 279 2.26 3.61 10.24
N TYR A 280 1.91 2.75 11.20
CA TYR A 280 2.58 1.47 11.39
C TYR A 280 1.74 0.34 10.81
N ILE A 281 2.37 -0.48 9.97
CA ILE A 281 1.80 -1.69 9.38
C ILE A 281 2.59 -2.87 9.92
N CYS A 282 1.94 -3.78 10.63
CA CYS A 282 2.61 -4.98 11.17
C CYS A 282 2.70 -6.06 10.10
N THR A 283 3.91 -6.34 9.64
CA THR A 283 4.20 -7.37 8.63
C THR A 283 4.57 -8.70 9.25
N GLU A 284 5.02 -8.71 10.53
CA GLU A 284 5.33 -9.92 11.27
C GLU A 284 5.28 -9.69 12.79
N GLY A 285 4.88 -10.72 13.54
CA GLY A 285 4.90 -10.72 15.00
C GLY A 285 3.68 -10.08 15.66
N VAL A 286 3.87 -9.71 16.93
CA VAL A 286 2.85 -9.05 17.78
C VAL A 286 3.54 -8.02 18.67
N LEU A 287 3.04 -6.80 18.68
CA LEU A 287 3.55 -5.73 19.53
C LEU A 287 2.44 -4.78 19.99
N SER A 288 2.68 -4.07 21.10
CA SER A 288 1.89 -2.90 21.49
C SER A 288 2.55 -1.63 20.98
N VAL A 289 1.74 -0.70 20.50
CA VAL A 289 2.09 0.70 20.20
C VAL A 289 1.45 1.55 21.26
N LYS A 290 2.25 2.36 21.98
CA LYS A 290 1.77 3.20 23.06
C LYS A 290 2.18 4.65 22.82
N ALA A 291 1.24 5.58 22.92
CA ALA A 291 1.48 7.02 22.92
C ALA A 291 1.61 7.50 24.37
N LEU A 292 2.73 8.17 24.70
CA LEU A 292 3.00 8.67 26.05
C LEU A 292 2.41 10.06 26.30
N ASP A 293 2.18 10.81 25.24
CA ASP A 293 1.61 12.16 25.22
C ASP A 293 0.12 12.19 24.92
N CYS A 294 -0.54 11.03 24.89
CA CYS A 294 -1.99 10.91 24.72
C CYS A 294 -2.71 11.24 26.03
N GLU A 295 -3.50 12.31 26.03
CA GLU A 295 -4.24 12.78 27.22
C GLU A 295 -5.68 12.28 27.23
N GLY A 296 -6.30 12.27 28.43
CA GLY A 296 -7.71 11.95 28.62
C GLY A 296 -8.03 10.45 28.66
N ASP A 297 -9.34 10.14 28.64
CA ASP A 297 -9.86 8.76 28.71
C ASP A 297 -10.07 8.20 27.31
N VAL A 298 -8.97 8.08 26.55
CA VAL A 298 -8.94 7.56 25.17
C VAL A 298 -7.86 6.48 25.04
N PRO A 299 -7.92 5.61 24.01
CA PRO A 299 -6.94 4.55 23.82
C PRO A 299 -5.51 5.09 23.58
N SER A 300 -4.67 5.09 24.62
CA SER A 300 -3.25 5.45 24.51
C SER A 300 -2.34 4.28 24.13
N GLU A 301 -2.88 3.06 24.08
CA GLU A 301 -2.16 1.85 23.70
C GLU A 301 -3.04 0.95 22.82
N VAL A 302 -2.45 0.41 21.75
CA VAL A 302 -3.10 -0.57 20.87
C VAL A 302 -2.14 -1.72 20.58
N THR A 303 -2.69 -2.93 20.41
CA THR A 303 -1.91 -4.08 19.95
C THR A 303 -2.03 -4.22 18.44
N LEU A 304 -0.91 -4.46 17.78
CA LEU A 304 -0.81 -4.82 16.37
C LEU A 304 -0.33 -6.26 16.22
N ARG A 305 -0.95 -6.97 15.30
CA ARG A 305 -0.57 -8.30 14.82
C ARG A 305 -0.28 -8.23 13.33
N LYS A 306 0.37 -9.24 12.79
CA LYS A 306 0.54 -9.39 11.34
C LYS A 306 -0.79 -9.15 10.61
N GLY A 307 -0.76 -8.27 9.62
CA GLY A 307 -1.93 -7.88 8.85
C GLY A 307 -2.69 -6.66 9.39
N GLU A 308 -2.28 -6.08 10.53
CA GLU A 308 -2.95 -4.92 11.13
C GLU A 308 -2.11 -3.65 10.97
N ALA A 309 -2.80 -2.51 10.97
CA ALA A 309 -2.20 -1.19 10.95
C ALA A 309 -2.77 -0.28 12.03
N VAL A 310 -2.02 0.76 12.38
CA VAL A 310 -2.47 1.88 13.21
C VAL A 310 -2.02 3.19 12.58
N LEU A 311 -2.87 4.19 12.61
CA LEU A 311 -2.54 5.56 12.28
C LEU A 311 -2.31 6.33 13.58
N ILE A 312 -1.16 6.97 13.67
CA ILE A 312 -0.74 7.87 14.74
C ILE A 312 -0.97 9.28 14.23
N PRO A 313 -1.92 10.04 14.79
CA PRO A 313 -2.13 11.43 14.43
C PRO A 313 -0.88 12.30 14.65
N ALA A 314 -0.73 13.34 13.82
CA ALA A 314 0.43 14.25 13.89
C ALA A 314 0.58 14.98 15.24
N CYS A 315 -0.51 15.11 16.01
CA CYS A 315 -0.45 15.69 17.35
C CYS A 315 0.13 14.75 18.42
N LEU A 316 0.42 13.48 18.11
CA LEU A 316 1.03 12.50 19.01
C LEU A 316 2.48 12.23 18.59
N ASN A 317 3.43 12.59 19.44
CA ASN A 317 4.84 12.62 19.08
C ASN A 317 5.70 11.57 19.81
N ASP A 318 5.30 11.18 21.02
CA ASP A 318 6.11 10.30 21.87
C ASP A 318 5.51 8.89 21.90
N ILE A 319 6.09 8.00 21.09
CA ILE A 319 5.59 6.66 20.85
C ILE A 319 6.55 5.61 21.38
N VAL A 320 6.03 4.61 22.08
CA VAL A 320 6.80 3.44 22.51
C VAL A 320 6.27 2.18 21.81
N LEU A 321 7.18 1.45 21.19
CA LEU A 321 6.92 0.12 20.61
C LEU A 321 7.35 -0.94 21.63
N LEU A 322 6.42 -1.81 22.00
CA LEU A 322 6.58 -2.86 23.02
C LEU A 322 6.34 -4.24 22.38
N PRO A 323 7.40 -4.91 21.86
CA PRO A 323 7.24 -6.20 21.22
C PRO A 323 6.87 -7.29 22.24
N GLN A 324 5.84 -8.09 21.90
CA GLN A 324 5.49 -9.32 22.62
C GLN A 324 6.21 -10.54 22.02
N SER A 325 6.64 -10.42 20.78
CA SER A 325 7.52 -11.31 20.03
C SER A 325 8.40 -10.48 19.11
N PRO A 326 9.52 -11.00 18.58
CA PRO A 326 10.24 -10.31 17.50
C PRO A 326 9.26 -9.89 16.39
N SER A 327 9.19 -8.60 16.10
CA SER A 327 8.18 -8.03 15.21
C SER A 327 8.82 -7.21 14.10
N GLU A 328 8.11 -7.10 12.99
CA GLU A 328 8.50 -6.26 11.86
C GLU A 328 7.34 -5.32 11.50
N LEU A 329 7.68 -4.05 11.32
CA LEU A 329 6.74 -3.00 10.94
C LEU A 329 7.23 -2.29 9.68
N LEU A 330 6.30 -1.82 8.88
CA LEU A 330 6.54 -0.68 7.99
C LEU A 330 6.08 0.58 8.72
N GLU A 331 6.94 1.60 8.73
CA GLU A 331 6.67 2.94 9.23
C GLU A 331 6.52 3.85 8.03
N VAL A 332 5.35 4.44 7.86
CA VAL A 332 4.99 5.24 6.69
C VAL A 332 4.55 6.63 7.13
N TYR A 333 5.07 7.67 6.50
CA TYR A 333 4.71 9.07 6.73
C TYR A 333 4.98 9.92 5.49
N VAL A 334 4.51 11.16 5.51
CA VAL A 334 4.83 12.17 4.49
C VAL A 334 5.87 13.13 5.05
N GLU A 335 6.93 13.44 4.30
CA GLU A 335 8.01 14.32 4.74
C GLU A 335 8.31 15.37 3.66
N TYR A 336 8.34 16.65 4.07
CA TYR A 336 8.65 17.80 3.22
C TYR A 336 9.92 18.54 3.64
#